data_7141001d73ad3285c336feffc555e8b9
#
_entry.id   7141001d73ad3285c336feffc555e8b9
#
_cell.length_a   1.000
_cell.length_b   1.000
_cell.length_c   1.000
_cell.angle_alpha   90.00
_cell.angle_beta   90.00
_cell.angle_gamma   90.00
#
_symmetry.space_group_name_H-M   'P 1'
#
loop_
_entity.id
_entity.type
_entity.pdbx_description
1 polymer ?
#
loop_
_entity_poly.entity_id
_entity_poly.type
_entity_poly.pdbx_seq_one_letter_code
_entity_poly.pdbx_strand_id
1 'polypeptide(L)'
;STLTMATAGDVALTANTAVSDNITITNTQGTANNAIAITSTDGGVAITGKQSSLTMATAGDVALTANTAASDNITITNSKGTGDDAIALTSTVGGVAITGNGSTLTMNTDGDVALTADTGTDDTITVTNSQGTSNTSIALTSTDGGVAITGKGSTLTMNTDGAVALTA
;
A
#
# COMPACT_ATOMS: atom_id res chain seq x y z
N SER A 1 -21.07 -34.18 5.92
CA SER A 1 -19.90 -35.09 5.89
C SER A 1 -18.61 -34.30 6.21
N THR A 2 -17.73 -34.95 6.94
CA THR A 2 -16.44 -34.38 7.35
C THR A 2 -15.30 -35.29 6.88
N LEU A 3 -14.29 -34.72 6.24
CA LEU A 3 -13.02 -35.39 6.06
C LEU A 3 -12.02 -34.77 7.05
N THR A 4 -11.59 -35.57 8.00
CA THR A 4 -10.57 -35.16 8.98
C THR A 4 -9.29 -35.95 8.74
N MET A 5 -8.18 -35.26 8.54
CA MET A 5 -6.86 -35.85 8.47
C MET A 5 -6.02 -35.33 9.63
N ALA A 6 -6.00 -36.08 10.72
CA ALA A 6 -5.23 -35.79 11.91
C ALA A 6 -3.94 -36.63 11.87
N THR A 7 -2.81 -35.99 11.65
CA THR A 7 -1.51 -36.67 11.52
C THR A 7 -0.46 -35.92 12.31
N ALA A 8 0.56 -36.63 12.76
CA ALA A 8 1.75 -36.06 13.35
C ALA A 8 2.79 -35.66 12.28
N GLY A 9 2.52 -35.91 11.01
CA GLY A 9 3.39 -35.59 9.89
C GLY A 9 2.66 -34.79 8.83
N ASP A 10 3.24 -34.75 7.63
CA ASP A 10 2.75 -33.95 6.52
C ASP A 10 1.50 -34.54 5.85
N VAL A 11 0.64 -33.69 5.37
CA VAL A 11 -0.43 -33.99 4.43
C VAL A 11 -0.13 -33.27 3.12
N ALA A 12 0.11 -34.00 2.05
CA ALA A 12 0.40 -33.46 0.75
C ALA A 12 -0.76 -33.68 -0.24
N LEU A 13 -1.20 -32.61 -0.90
CA LEU A 13 -2.08 -32.66 -2.06
C LEU A 13 -1.25 -32.24 -3.28
N THR A 14 -1.07 -33.15 -4.22
CA THR A 14 -0.17 -32.95 -5.35
C THR A 14 -0.89 -33.20 -6.68
N ALA A 15 -0.75 -32.26 -7.59
CA ALA A 15 -1.15 -32.41 -8.99
C ALA A 15 0.08 -32.10 -9.85
N ASN A 16 0.74 -33.12 -10.43
CA ASN A 16 2.00 -32.96 -11.13
C ASN A 16 2.19 -33.91 -12.32
N THR A 17 1.13 -34.45 -12.89
CA THR A 17 1.21 -35.45 -13.97
C THR A 17 1.05 -34.81 -15.35
N ALA A 18 0.48 -33.60 -15.45
CA ALA A 18 0.29 -32.91 -16.73
C ALA A 18 0.39 -31.40 -16.57
N VAL A 19 0.56 -30.68 -17.67
CA VAL A 19 0.66 -29.21 -17.71
C VAL A 19 -0.65 -28.50 -17.33
N SER A 20 -1.76 -29.22 -17.30
CA SER A 20 -3.10 -28.67 -16.98
C SER A 20 -3.67 -29.18 -15.66
N ASP A 21 -2.85 -29.83 -14.82
CA ASP A 21 -3.32 -30.35 -13.54
C ASP A 21 -3.67 -29.24 -12.57
N ASN A 22 -4.78 -29.40 -11.85
CA ASN A 22 -5.27 -28.45 -10.87
C ASN A 22 -5.64 -29.09 -9.54
N ILE A 23 -5.41 -28.40 -8.45
CA ILE A 23 -6.03 -28.66 -7.16
C ILE A 23 -7.03 -27.53 -6.91
N THR A 24 -8.31 -27.87 -6.79
CA THR A 24 -9.38 -26.89 -6.59
C THR A 24 -10.05 -27.08 -5.23
N ILE A 25 -10.14 -26.02 -4.46
CA ILE A 25 -10.91 -25.96 -3.20
C ILE A 25 -12.05 -24.97 -3.41
N THR A 26 -13.29 -25.45 -3.41
CA THR A 26 -14.45 -24.64 -3.75
C THR A 26 -15.54 -24.75 -2.68
N ASN A 27 -16.08 -23.62 -2.27
CA ASN A 27 -17.32 -23.56 -1.49
C ASN A 27 -18.31 -22.67 -2.25
N THR A 28 -19.40 -23.24 -2.72
CA THR A 28 -20.40 -22.53 -3.55
C THR A 28 -21.59 -22.01 -2.77
N GLN A 29 -21.79 -22.45 -1.54
CA GLN A 29 -22.99 -22.13 -0.77
C GLN A 29 -22.73 -21.66 0.67
N GLY A 30 -21.50 -21.63 1.09
CA GLY A 30 -21.13 -21.14 2.42
C GLY A 30 -21.25 -19.61 2.49
N THR A 31 -22.02 -19.13 3.47
CA THR A 31 -22.23 -17.70 3.71
C THR A 31 -21.50 -17.18 4.94
N ALA A 32 -20.84 -18.05 5.70
CA ALA A 32 -20.02 -17.65 6.84
C ALA A 32 -18.71 -17.02 6.39
N ASN A 33 -18.17 -16.10 7.18
CA ASN A 33 -16.92 -15.40 6.89
C ASN A 33 -15.69 -16.33 6.72
N ASN A 34 -15.77 -17.55 7.27
CA ASN A 34 -14.74 -18.57 7.17
C ASN A 34 -15.20 -19.82 6.40
N ALA A 35 -16.02 -19.65 5.37
CA ALA A 35 -16.52 -20.74 4.54
C ALA A 35 -15.41 -21.60 3.91
N ILE A 36 -14.26 -20.99 3.61
CA ILE A 36 -12.97 -21.66 3.39
C ILE A 36 -11.96 -20.98 4.32
N ALA A 37 -11.40 -21.73 5.26
CA ALA A 37 -10.40 -21.21 6.20
C ALA A 37 -9.07 -21.95 6.01
N ILE A 38 -7.99 -21.19 5.88
CA ILE A 38 -6.62 -21.68 5.90
C ILE A 38 -5.94 -21.07 7.13
N THR A 39 -5.67 -21.90 8.13
CA THR A 39 -5.17 -21.44 9.43
C THR A 39 -3.90 -22.21 9.82
N SER A 40 -2.90 -21.50 10.27
CA SER A 40 -1.71 -22.06 10.92
C SER A 40 -1.55 -21.41 12.29
N THR A 41 -1.50 -22.20 13.35
CA THR A 41 -1.48 -21.71 14.75
C THR A 41 -0.09 -21.27 15.18
N ASP A 42 0.91 -22.09 14.88
CA ASP A 42 2.28 -21.90 15.37
C ASP A 42 3.30 -21.68 14.25
N GLY A 43 2.88 -21.78 13.00
CA GLY A 43 3.74 -21.58 11.85
C GLY A 43 3.19 -20.51 10.89
N GLY A 44 3.53 -20.62 9.62
CA GLY A 44 3.06 -19.72 8.58
C GLY A 44 2.18 -20.41 7.54
N VAL A 45 1.58 -19.60 6.67
CA VAL A 45 0.93 -20.01 5.43
C VAL A 45 1.70 -19.38 4.28
N ALA A 46 2.22 -20.20 3.36
CA ALA A 46 2.93 -19.73 2.18
C ALA A 46 2.12 -19.96 0.91
N ILE A 47 1.97 -18.92 0.09
CA ILE A 47 1.38 -19.00 -1.25
C ILE A 47 2.47 -18.59 -2.25
N THR A 48 3.04 -19.56 -2.94
CA THR A 48 4.16 -19.34 -3.85
C THR A 48 3.88 -19.93 -5.23
N GLY A 49 4.35 -19.28 -6.27
CA GLY A 49 4.23 -19.80 -7.64
C GLY A 49 4.94 -18.91 -8.64
N LYS A 50 5.31 -19.49 -9.77
CA LYS A 50 6.04 -18.79 -10.82
C LYS A 50 5.20 -17.73 -11.54
N GLN A 51 3.90 -17.92 -11.63
CA GLN A 51 2.95 -16.99 -12.25
C GLN A 51 1.66 -16.98 -11.42
N SER A 52 1.81 -16.68 -10.12
CA SER A 52 0.69 -16.68 -9.20
C SER A 52 -0.09 -15.37 -9.26
N SER A 53 -1.41 -15.47 -9.18
CA SER A 53 -2.27 -14.34 -8.87
C SER A 53 -3.09 -14.62 -7.61
N LEU A 54 -3.19 -13.65 -6.72
CA LEU A 54 -4.16 -13.64 -5.64
C LEU A 54 -5.24 -12.62 -5.99
N THR A 55 -6.40 -13.12 -6.42
CA THR A 55 -7.54 -12.27 -6.76
C THR A 55 -8.59 -12.39 -5.67
N MET A 56 -8.95 -11.27 -5.07
CA MET A 56 -10.03 -11.15 -4.10
C MET A 56 -11.12 -10.27 -4.69
N ALA A 57 -12.06 -10.89 -5.42
CA ALA A 57 -13.24 -10.22 -5.95
C ALA A 57 -14.37 -10.37 -4.93
N THR A 58 -14.68 -9.31 -4.23
CA THR A 58 -15.61 -9.35 -3.09
C THR A 58 -16.51 -8.12 -3.07
N ALA A 59 -17.71 -8.30 -2.55
CA ALA A 59 -18.60 -7.19 -2.21
C ALA A 59 -18.36 -6.65 -0.79
N GLY A 60 -17.43 -7.28 -0.05
CA GLY A 60 -17.04 -6.86 1.31
C GLY A 60 -15.59 -6.39 1.37
N ASP A 61 -15.09 -6.29 2.59
CA ASP A 61 -13.74 -5.81 2.85
C ASP A 61 -12.68 -6.89 2.59
N VAL A 62 -11.49 -6.45 2.19
CA VAL A 62 -10.26 -7.24 2.18
C VAL A 62 -9.32 -6.65 3.21
N ALA A 63 -8.99 -7.40 4.24
CA ALA A 63 -8.09 -6.95 5.30
C ALA A 63 -6.76 -7.73 5.27
N LEU A 64 -5.64 -6.99 5.24
CA LEU A 64 -4.31 -7.53 5.52
C LEU A 64 -3.85 -6.93 6.85
N THR A 65 -3.69 -7.76 7.85
CA THR A 65 -3.42 -7.30 9.22
C THR A 65 -2.18 -7.98 9.79
N ALA A 66 -1.28 -7.19 10.35
CA ALA A 66 -0.14 -7.64 11.13
C ALA A 66 -0.19 -6.89 12.47
N ASN A 67 -0.62 -7.55 13.55
CA ASN A 67 -0.92 -6.89 14.82
C ASN A 67 -0.65 -7.73 16.08
N THR A 68 0.16 -8.76 15.98
CA THR A 68 0.44 -9.66 17.11
C THR A 68 1.69 -9.28 17.90
N ALA A 69 2.62 -8.58 17.27
CA ALA A 69 3.87 -8.14 17.90
C ALA A 69 4.33 -6.77 17.38
N ALA A 70 5.18 -6.09 18.14
CA ALA A 70 5.73 -4.79 17.79
C ALA A 70 6.64 -4.82 16.52
N SER A 71 7.10 -6.00 16.13
CA SER A 71 7.95 -6.20 14.96
C SER A 71 7.20 -6.72 13.72
N ASP A 72 5.88 -6.83 13.81
CA ASP A 72 5.08 -7.32 12.68
C ASP A 72 5.05 -6.33 11.51
N ASN A 73 5.18 -6.85 10.30
CA ASN A 73 5.22 -6.05 9.09
C ASN A 73 4.31 -6.61 8.00
N ILE A 74 3.72 -5.73 7.23
CA ILE A 74 3.14 -6.05 5.92
C ILE A 74 4.08 -5.48 4.87
N THR A 75 4.70 -6.33 4.06
CA THR A 75 5.65 -5.92 3.04
C THR A 75 5.10 -6.23 1.65
N ILE A 76 5.08 -5.22 0.79
CA ILE A 76 4.73 -5.36 -0.63
C ILE A 76 5.99 -5.02 -1.44
N THR A 77 6.57 -5.98 -2.14
CA THR A 77 7.82 -5.82 -2.86
C THR A 77 7.69 -6.27 -4.31
N ASN A 78 8.12 -5.42 -5.23
CA ASN A 78 8.39 -5.79 -6.60
C ASN A 78 9.86 -5.51 -6.89
N SER A 79 10.65 -6.56 -7.09
CA SER A 79 12.11 -6.45 -7.27
C SER A 79 12.56 -6.48 -8.73
N LYS A 80 11.64 -6.73 -9.67
CA LYS A 80 11.96 -6.94 -11.10
C LYS A 80 11.00 -6.28 -12.09
N GLY A 81 9.90 -5.72 -11.61
CA GLY A 81 8.97 -4.99 -12.47
C GLY A 81 9.59 -3.67 -12.91
N THR A 82 9.50 -3.37 -14.19
CA THR A 82 10.04 -2.14 -14.83
C THR A 82 8.94 -1.25 -15.39
N GLY A 83 7.68 -1.65 -15.28
CA GLY A 83 6.53 -0.81 -15.70
C GLY A 83 6.23 0.28 -14.67
N ASP A 84 5.63 1.36 -15.11
CA ASP A 84 5.28 2.51 -14.27
C ASP A 84 4.31 2.15 -13.14
N ASP A 85 3.53 1.08 -13.31
CA ASP A 85 2.57 0.54 -12.35
C ASP A 85 3.00 -0.80 -11.73
N ALA A 86 4.31 -1.02 -11.61
CA ALA A 86 4.88 -2.26 -11.04
C ALA A 86 4.32 -2.59 -9.62
N ILE A 87 3.98 -1.57 -8.83
CA ILE A 87 3.10 -1.65 -7.66
C ILE A 87 2.09 -0.50 -7.77
N ALA A 88 0.83 -0.82 -8.02
CA ALA A 88 -0.23 0.17 -8.15
C ALA A 88 -1.22 0.09 -6.98
N LEU A 89 -1.52 1.23 -6.36
CA LEU A 89 -2.63 1.39 -5.43
C LEU A 89 -3.66 2.30 -6.10
N THR A 90 -4.77 1.73 -6.53
CA THR A 90 -5.79 2.45 -7.32
C THR A 90 -7.15 2.34 -6.65
N SER A 91 -7.82 3.47 -6.51
CA SER A 91 -9.23 3.55 -6.13
C SER A 91 -9.98 4.33 -7.21
N THR A 92 -11.01 3.73 -7.80
CA THR A 92 -11.74 4.34 -8.92
C THR A 92 -12.92 5.21 -8.49
N VAL A 93 -13.40 5.05 -7.28
CA VAL A 93 -14.59 5.76 -6.77
C VAL A 93 -14.33 6.44 -5.42
N GLY A 94 -13.53 5.85 -4.58
CA GLY A 94 -13.18 6.43 -3.27
C GLY A 94 -11.80 7.05 -3.25
N GLY A 95 -11.19 7.08 -2.09
CA GLY A 95 -9.82 7.54 -1.91
C GLY A 95 -8.85 6.41 -1.52
N VAL A 96 -7.57 6.74 -1.51
CA VAL A 96 -6.50 5.94 -0.90
C VAL A 96 -5.99 6.72 0.31
N ALA A 97 -6.09 6.16 1.50
CA ALA A 97 -5.57 6.76 2.73
C ALA A 97 -4.28 6.05 3.17
N ILE A 98 -3.24 6.83 3.42
CA ILE A 98 -1.99 6.36 4.03
C ILE A 98 -1.84 7.08 5.36
N THR A 99 -2.08 6.37 6.44
CA THR A 99 -2.08 6.95 7.79
C THR A 99 -1.10 6.20 8.69
N GLY A 100 -0.29 6.94 9.42
CA GLY A 100 0.63 6.38 10.40
C GLY A 100 0.76 7.28 11.63
N ASN A 101 0.84 6.68 12.80
CA ASN A 101 1.09 7.38 14.05
C ASN A 101 2.59 7.27 14.38
N GLY A 102 3.27 8.41 14.38
CA GLY A 102 4.73 8.46 14.57
C GLY A 102 5.53 7.87 13.40
N SER A 103 4.94 7.85 12.19
CA SER A 103 5.49 7.18 11.01
C SER A 103 6.08 8.17 10.00
N THR A 104 6.95 7.65 9.16
CA THR A 104 7.51 8.36 8.02
C THR A 104 6.94 7.78 6.72
N LEU A 105 6.43 8.65 5.84
CA LEU A 105 6.24 8.30 4.43
C LEU A 105 7.48 8.74 3.66
N THR A 106 8.28 7.80 3.20
CA THR A 106 9.47 8.07 2.41
C THR A 106 9.24 7.67 0.95
N MET A 107 9.44 8.61 0.05
CA MET A 107 9.51 8.37 -1.40
C MET A 107 10.95 8.63 -1.84
N ASN A 108 11.71 7.57 -2.00
CA ASN A 108 13.10 7.61 -2.46
C ASN A 108 13.16 6.99 -3.85
N THR A 109 13.49 7.78 -4.84
CA THR A 109 13.44 7.41 -6.25
C THR A 109 14.57 8.07 -7.02
N ASP A 110 15.08 7.39 -8.03
CA ASP A 110 16.01 7.98 -9.02
C ASP A 110 15.27 8.76 -10.11
N GLY A 111 13.93 8.71 -10.12
CA GLY A 111 13.07 9.43 -11.04
C GLY A 111 12.23 10.50 -10.36
N ASP A 112 11.17 10.89 -11.02
CA ASP A 112 10.28 11.94 -10.54
C ASP A 112 9.30 11.45 -9.46
N VAL A 113 8.92 12.34 -8.56
CA VAL A 113 7.74 12.19 -7.68
C VAL A 113 6.72 13.23 -8.12
N ALA A 114 5.59 12.78 -8.66
CA ALA A 114 4.50 13.64 -9.08
C ALA A 114 3.32 13.57 -8.09
N LEU A 115 2.86 14.72 -7.61
CA LEU A 115 1.59 14.88 -6.90
C LEU A 115 0.69 15.75 -7.77
N THR A 116 -0.39 15.15 -8.28
CA THR A 116 -1.28 15.80 -9.24
C THR A 116 -2.71 15.79 -8.73
N ALA A 117 -3.38 16.91 -8.85
CA ALA A 117 -4.80 17.07 -8.62
C ALA A 117 -5.37 17.79 -9.85
N ASP A 118 -6.01 17.04 -10.77
CA ASP A 118 -6.41 17.57 -12.08
C ASP A 118 -7.77 17.06 -12.60
N THR A 119 -8.62 16.54 -11.73
CA THR A 119 -9.90 15.95 -12.14
C THR A 119 -11.08 16.90 -12.00
N GLY A 120 -10.92 18.03 -11.31
CA GLY A 120 -12.00 18.99 -11.08
C GLY A 120 -11.52 20.44 -10.97
N THR A 121 -12.46 21.36 -10.86
CA THR A 121 -12.18 22.80 -10.73
C THR A 121 -11.76 23.23 -9.34
N ASP A 122 -12.05 22.41 -8.33
CA ASP A 122 -11.81 22.72 -6.91
C ASP A 122 -10.76 21.76 -6.29
N ASP A 123 -10.00 21.08 -7.11
CA ASP A 123 -8.97 20.13 -6.66
C ASP A 123 -7.81 20.85 -5.99
N THR A 124 -7.34 20.31 -4.87
CA THR A 124 -6.25 20.89 -4.08
C THR A 124 -5.20 19.86 -3.68
N ILE A 125 -3.95 20.28 -3.64
CA ILE A 125 -2.88 19.57 -2.95
C ILE A 125 -2.53 20.35 -1.70
N THR A 126 -2.75 19.77 -0.52
CA THR A 126 -2.50 20.44 0.76
C THR A 126 -1.36 19.77 1.51
N VAL A 127 -0.38 20.54 1.92
CA VAL A 127 0.72 20.11 2.81
C VAL A 127 0.56 20.89 4.12
N THR A 128 0.25 20.19 5.21
CA THR A 128 -0.03 20.81 6.51
C THR A 128 0.82 20.19 7.61
N ASN A 129 1.44 21.01 8.42
CA ASN A 129 2.01 20.64 9.70
C ASN A 129 1.36 21.49 10.79
N SER A 130 0.50 20.89 11.60
CA SER A 130 -0.29 21.60 12.61
C SER A 130 0.39 21.68 13.98
N GLN A 131 1.42 20.89 14.23
CA GLN A 131 2.05 20.80 15.56
C GLN A 131 3.58 20.93 15.55
N GLY A 132 4.19 21.08 14.39
CA GLY A 132 5.63 21.24 14.28
C GLY A 132 6.07 22.64 14.80
N THR A 133 7.03 22.64 15.70
CA THR A 133 7.60 23.87 16.30
C THR A 133 9.02 24.18 15.79
N SER A 134 9.59 23.29 14.97
CA SER A 134 10.89 23.50 14.36
C SER A 134 10.82 24.48 13.18
N ASN A 135 11.87 25.21 12.93
CA ASN A 135 12.02 26.10 11.76
C ASN A 135 11.92 25.37 10.43
N THR A 136 12.06 24.04 10.44
CA THR A 136 11.97 23.18 9.26
C THR A 136 10.79 22.21 9.33
N SER A 137 9.71 22.62 9.98
CA SER A 137 8.49 21.79 10.13
C SER A 137 7.86 21.42 8.78
N ILE A 138 7.94 22.30 7.79
CA ILE A 138 7.74 22.01 6.38
C ILE A 138 8.94 22.61 5.65
N ALA A 139 9.75 21.77 5.01
CA ALA A 139 10.91 22.20 4.27
C ALA A 139 10.82 21.75 2.80
N LEU A 140 11.03 22.71 1.89
CA LEU A 140 11.25 22.42 0.46
C LEU A 140 12.71 22.74 0.17
N THR A 141 13.50 21.73 -0.13
CA THR A 141 14.95 21.87 -0.31
C THR A 141 15.36 21.23 -1.63
N SER A 142 16.16 21.94 -2.40
CA SER A 142 16.84 21.44 -3.59
C SER A 142 18.33 21.69 -3.43
N THR A 143 19.16 20.66 -3.57
CA THR A 143 20.61 20.74 -3.32
C THR A 143 21.36 21.32 -4.52
N ASP A 144 21.03 20.83 -5.72
CA ASP A 144 21.76 21.15 -6.94
C ASP A 144 20.92 21.91 -8.00
N GLY A 145 19.63 22.06 -7.75
CA GLY A 145 18.73 22.78 -8.64
C GLY A 145 18.04 23.94 -7.93
N GLY A 146 16.82 24.21 -8.29
CA GLY A 146 15.99 25.24 -7.69
C GLY A 146 14.65 24.71 -7.19
N VAL A 147 13.94 25.51 -6.43
CA VAL A 147 12.53 25.33 -6.10
C VAL A 147 11.73 26.39 -6.87
N ALA A 148 10.83 25.96 -7.76
CA ALA A 148 9.98 26.86 -8.53
C ALA A 148 8.54 26.80 -8.01
N ILE A 149 7.94 27.95 -7.79
CA ILE A 149 6.52 28.11 -7.46
C ILE A 149 5.90 28.93 -8.60
N THR A 150 5.19 28.26 -9.50
CA THR A 150 4.64 28.88 -10.70
C THR A 150 3.16 28.55 -10.87
N GLY A 151 2.40 29.46 -11.44
CA GLY A 151 1.00 29.21 -11.76
C GLY A 151 0.33 30.46 -12.35
N LYS A 152 -0.69 30.24 -13.15
CA LYS A 152 -1.49 31.33 -13.70
C LYS A 152 -2.38 31.92 -12.58
N GLY A 153 -2.16 33.18 -12.26
CA GLY A 153 -2.89 33.86 -11.18
C GLY A 153 -2.44 33.44 -9.77
N SER A 154 -1.22 32.90 -9.63
CA SER A 154 -0.69 32.45 -8.34
C SER A 154 -0.42 33.59 -7.39
N THR A 155 -0.70 33.35 -6.12
CA THR A 155 -0.32 34.19 -5.01
C THR A 155 0.53 33.39 -4.03
N LEU A 156 1.70 33.91 -3.67
CA LEU A 156 2.45 33.43 -2.52
C LEU A 156 2.09 34.31 -1.32
N THR A 157 1.28 33.79 -0.42
CA THR A 157 0.90 34.49 0.81
C THR A 157 1.71 33.95 1.97
N MET A 158 2.46 34.81 2.61
CA MET A 158 3.19 34.51 3.85
C MET A 158 2.54 35.27 4.98
N ASN A 159 1.68 34.58 5.73
CA ASN A 159 1.04 35.12 6.95
C ASN A 159 1.80 34.58 8.17
N THR A 160 2.55 35.39 8.84
CA THR A 160 3.49 34.97 9.87
C THR A 160 3.58 35.99 10.98
N ASP A 161 3.66 35.51 12.22
CA ASP A 161 3.96 36.34 13.40
C ASP A 161 5.49 36.60 13.53
N GLY A 162 6.32 36.02 12.67
CA GLY A 162 7.76 36.14 12.67
C GLY A 162 8.31 36.83 11.42
N ALA A 163 9.62 36.82 11.29
CA ALA A 163 10.30 37.37 10.14
C ALA A 163 10.18 36.52 8.88
N VAL A 164 10.01 37.16 7.74
CA VAL A 164 10.20 36.56 6.43
C VAL A 164 11.59 36.95 5.95
N ALA A 165 12.47 35.97 5.75
CA ALA A 165 13.80 36.21 5.23
C ALA A 165 13.89 35.71 3.79
N LEU A 166 14.24 36.61 2.88
CA LEU A 166 14.63 36.30 1.51
C LEU A 166 16.12 36.64 1.38
N THR A 167 16.94 35.64 1.18
CA THR A 167 18.40 35.81 1.07
C THR A 167 18.83 35.33 -0.31
N ALA A 168 19.62 36.12 -1.01
CA ALA A 168 20.20 35.81 -2.31
C ALA A 168 21.68 35.49 -2.18
#